data_07e984910b4156fc9a73692b69b742d9
#
_entry.id   07e984910b4156fc9a73692b69b742d9
#
_cell.length_a   1.000
_cell.length_b   1.000
_cell.length_c   1.000
_cell.angle_alpha   90.00
_cell.angle_beta   90.00
_cell.angle_gamma   90.00
#
_symmetry.space_group_name_H-M   'P 1'
#
loop_
_entity.id
_entity.type
_entity.pdbx_description
1 polymer ?
#
loop_
_entity_poly.entity_id
_entity_poly.type
_entity_poly.pdbx_seq_one_letter_code
_entity_poly.pdbx_strand_id
1 'polypeptide(L)'
;MTFGEQNTEEEAFAQMDCALAAGVNLFDTAEMYPVPPQEKTFTRSEQMIGKWMKQRKCRDRLVLATKIVGPTVTSRAMGGYIRDGKNHLSSENINKALEGSLNRLGTDTIDLYQIHWPNRNVNIFGQRGFISTQDEDPENVEISETLETLEKLRKAGKIRAFGISNETPWGVMRYLSLAENNGWERVVSIQNPYNLLNRSFESGLAEITFRESVALLSYSPLAFGMLSGKYLDGLKPARARLTLFSRFQRYQTKNALKATREYVRLAEENALDPAQMALAFVRTRPFMASLLLGATSVKQLESNLASAELELSTEVLDAIDEIHNRIPNPCP
;
A
#
# COMPACT_ATOMS: atom_id res chain seq x y z
N MET A 1 2.42 -7.69 4.43
CA MET A 1 3.41 -6.93 5.22
C MET A 1 3.83 -7.62 6.53
N THR A 2 2.98 -8.42 7.19
CA THR A 2 3.25 -9.04 8.50
C THR A 2 3.72 -10.50 8.40
N PHE A 3 3.44 -11.14 7.27
CA PHE A 3 3.73 -12.56 7.03
C PHE A 3 5.23 -12.82 6.93
N GLY A 4 5.76 -13.63 7.84
CA GLY A 4 7.16 -13.98 7.91
C GLY A 4 8.01 -13.14 8.87
N GLU A 5 7.42 -12.14 9.54
CA GLU A 5 8.05 -11.39 10.64
C GLU A 5 7.16 -11.43 11.89
N GLN A 6 5.99 -10.76 11.84
CA GLN A 6 5.06 -10.72 12.98
C GLN A 6 4.14 -11.93 13.04
N ASN A 7 3.76 -12.49 11.89
CA ASN A 7 2.91 -13.66 11.78
C ASN A 7 3.69 -14.89 11.32
N THR A 8 3.39 -16.04 11.93
CA THR A 8 3.87 -17.34 11.49
C THR A 8 3.21 -17.76 10.15
N GLU A 9 3.68 -18.85 9.57
CA GLU A 9 3.10 -19.39 8.33
C GLU A 9 1.66 -19.85 8.56
N GLU A 10 1.39 -20.51 9.68
CA GLU A 10 0.04 -21.00 10.05
C GLU A 10 -0.93 -19.82 10.26
N GLU A 11 -0.50 -18.78 10.96
CA GLU A 11 -1.29 -17.55 11.15
C GLU A 11 -1.55 -16.84 9.82
N ALA A 12 -0.57 -16.81 8.92
CA ALA A 12 -0.71 -16.22 7.60
C ALA A 12 -1.70 -17.02 6.73
N PHE A 13 -1.61 -18.34 6.74
CA PHE A 13 -2.52 -19.22 5.99
C PHE A 13 -3.95 -19.09 6.48
N ALA A 14 -4.16 -19.10 7.80
CA ALA A 14 -5.49 -18.90 8.39
C ALA A 14 -6.11 -17.55 7.99
N GLN A 15 -5.32 -16.47 7.93
CA GLN A 15 -5.80 -15.16 7.47
C GLN A 15 -6.11 -15.16 5.97
N MET A 16 -5.29 -15.80 5.14
CA MET A 16 -5.54 -15.89 3.70
C MET A 16 -6.75 -16.77 3.38
N ASP A 17 -6.94 -17.89 4.09
CA ASP A 17 -8.12 -18.74 3.98
C ASP A 17 -9.40 -17.97 4.38
N CYS A 18 -9.36 -17.21 5.48
CA CYS A 18 -10.46 -16.36 5.93
C CYS A 18 -10.81 -15.28 4.89
N ALA A 19 -9.80 -14.57 4.37
CA ALA A 19 -9.99 -13.53 3.36
C ALA A 19 -10.63 -14.11 2.08
N LEU A 20 -10.11 -15.22 1.58
CA LEU A 20 -10.60 -15.87 0.36
C LEU A 20 -12.03 -16.40 0.54
N ALA A 21 -12.37 -16.93 1.72
CA ALA A 21 -13.72 -17.39 2.05
C ALA A 21 -14.72 -16.22 2.11
N ALA A 22 -14.28 -15.03 2.52
CA ALA A 22 -15.06 -13.79 2.54
C ALA A 22 -15.14 -13.09 1.17
N GLY A 23 -14.63 -13.69 0.09
CA GLY A 23 -14.70 -13.15 -1.26
C GLY A 23 -13.58 -12.16 -1.62
N VAL A 24 -12.59 -11.93 -0.75
CA VAL A 24 -11.40 -11.13 -1.06
C VAL A 24 -10.55 -11.87 -2.07
N ASN A 25 -10.33 -11.27 -3.23
CA ASN A 25 -9.54 -11.88 -4.30
C ASN A 25 -8.24 -11.11 -4.64
N LEU A 26 -8.09 -9.84 -4.26
CA LEU A 26 -6.86 -9.08 -4.46
C LEU A 26 -5.88 -9.36 -3.31
N PHE A 27 -4.76 -10.02 -3.63
CA PHE A 27 -3.68 -10.31 -2.69
C PHE A 27 -2.44 -9.50 -3.07
N ASP A 28 -2.12 -8.50 -2.24
CA ASP A 28 -1.01 -7.56 -2.48
C ASP A 28 0.19 -7.87 -1.60
N THR A 29 1.34 -8.06 -2.22
CA THR A 29 2.64 -8.27 -1.57
C THR A 29 3.73 -7.39 -2.18
N ALA A 30 5.00 -7.64 -1.86
CA ALA A 30 6.17 -7.02 -2.47
C ALA A 30 7.42 -7.87 -2.25
N GLU A 31 8.41 -7.75 -3.14
CA GLU A 31 9.68 -8.48 -2.98
C GLU A 31 10.38 -8.20 -1.65
N MET A 32 10.26 -6.98 -1.12
CA MET A 32 10.90 -6.60 0.14
C MET A 32 10.16 -7.06 1.41
N TYR A 33 8.93 -7.55 1.30
CA TYR A 33 8.16 -7.89 2.50
C TYR A 33 8.64 -9.18 3.18
N PRO A 34 8.56 -9.27 4.51
CA PRO A 34 7.75 -8.46 5.46
C PRO A 34 8.37 -7.11 5.86
N VAL A 35 7.63 -6.34 6.65
CA VAL A 35 8.03 -5.07 7.22
C VAL A 35 7.91 -5.14 8.75
N PRO A 36 8.95 -4.74 9.53
CA PRO A 36 10.19 -4.05 9.11
C PRO A 36 11.06 -4.86 8.16
N PRO A 37 11.62 -4.22 7.11
CA PRO A 37 12.46 -4.94 6.17
C PRO A 37 13.79 -5.30 6.83
N GLN A 38 14.18 -6.57 6.69
CA GLN A 38 15.43 -7.12 7.20
C GLN A 38 15.97 -8.13 6.18
N GLU A 39 17.28 -8.20 6.03
CA GLU A 39 17.93 -9.13 5.11
C GLU A 39 17.53 -10.60 5.37
N LYS A 40 17.45 -10.99 6.64
CA LYS A 40 17.08 -12.37 7.04
C LYS A 40 15.64 -12.76 6.75
N THR A 41 14.72 -11.79 6.53
CA THR A 41 13.29 -12.06 6.34
C THR A 41 12.74 -11.57 5.00
N PHE A 42 13.53 -10.83 4.25
CA PHE A 42 13.11 -10.31 2.96
C PHE A 42 12.62 -11.45 2.03
N THR A 43 11.61 -11.19 1.21
CA THR A 43 10.91 -12.14 0.33
C THR A 43 10.00 -13.17 1.01
N ARG A 44 10.04 -13.34 2.32
CA ARG A 44 9.24 -14.37 3.02
C ARG A 44 7.74 -14.25 2.76
N SER A 45 7.21 -13.03 2.64
CA SER A 45 5.78 -12.85 2.37
C SER A 45 5.37 -13.45 1.02
N GLU A 46 6.17 -13.26 -0.04
CA GLU A 46 5.92 -13.89 -1.34
C GLU A 46 6.04 -15.42 -1.26
N GLN A 47 7.06 -15.94 -0.56
CA GLN A 47 7.24 -17.38 -0.36
C GLN A 47 6.04 -18.03 0.34
N MET A 48 5.51 -17.39 1.39
CA MET A 48 4.33 -17.88 2.11
C MET A 48 3.08 -17.86 1.24
N ILE A 49 2.85 -16.78 0.48
CA ILE A 49 1.71 -16.69 -0.45
C ILE A 49 1.83 -17.77 -1.53
N GLY A 50 3.02 -17.95 -2.13
CA GLY A 50 3.25 -18.99 -3.15
C GLY A 50 2.99 -20.40 -2.61
N LYS A 51 3.48 -20.70 -1.42
CA LYS A 51 3.23 -22.00 -0.75
C LYS A 51 1.75 -22.20 -0.46
N TRP A 52 1.05 -21.18 0.05
CA TRP A 52 -0.39 -21.21 0.30
C TRP A 52 -1.20 -21.44 -0.98
N MET A 53 -0.93 -20.68 -2.04
CA MET A 53 -1.61 -20.84 -3.34
C MET A 53 -1.45 -22.25 -3.90
N LYS A 54 -0.24 -22.81 -3.80
CA LYS A 54 0.05 -24.20 -4.24
C LYS A 54 -0.74 -25.22 -3.42
N GLN A 55 -0.80 -25.08 -2.09
CA GLN A 55 -1.52 -26.00 -1.21
C GLN A 55 -3.03 -25.92 -1.41
N ARG A 56 -3.58 -24.72 -1.59
CA ARG A 56 -5.04 -24.49 -1.78
C ARG A 56 -5.48 -24.63 -3.22
N LYS A 57 -4.55 -24.71 -4.19
CA LYS A 57 -4.83 -24.76 -5.64
C LYS A 57 -5.78 -23.62 -6.07
N CYS A 58 -5.48 -22.39 -5.60
CA CYS A 58 -6.41 -21.25 -5.70
C CYS A 58 -5.87 -20.09 -6.57
N ARG A 59 -4.75 -20.26 -7.29
CA ARG A 59 -4.14 -19.20 -8.10
C ARG A 59 -5.15 -18.51 -9.04
N ASP A 60 -6.01 -19.29 -9.69
CA ASP A 60 -6.98 -18.78 -10.68
C ASP A 60 -8.13 -17.97 -10.06
N ARG A 61 -8.26 -18.03 -8.74
CA ARG A 61 -9.25 -17.26 -7.99
C ARG A 61 -8.72 -15.90 -7.52
N LEU A 62 -7.45 -15.61 -7.78
CA LEU A 62 -6.75 -14.44 -7.21
C LEU A 62 -6.36 -13.43 -8.28
N VAL A 63 -6.46 -12.17 -7.92
CA VAL A 63 -5.72 -11.06 -8.51
C VAL A 63 -4.45 -10.89 -7.69
N LEU A 64 -3.34 -11.43 -8.17
CA LEU A 64 -2.07 -11.44 -7.46
C LEU A 64 -1.26 -10.19 -7.81
N ALA A 65 -0.98 -9.36 -6.81
CA ALA A 65 -0.18 -8.16 -6.95
C ALA A 65 1.14 -8.27 -6.18
N THR A 66 2.24 -7.86 -6.81
CA THR A 66 3.54 -7.68 -6.14
C THR A 66 4.26 -6.46 -6.67
N LYS A 67 5.43 -6.11 -6.08
CA LYS A 67 6.12 -4.85 -6.36
C LYS A 67 7.63 -5.03 -6.41
N ILE A 68 8.27 -4.33 -7.34
CA ILE A 68 9.72 -4.09 -7.30
C ILE A 68 10.01 -2.93 -6.35
N VAL A 69 11.02 -3.09 -5.51
CA VAL A 69 11.55 -2.03 -4.65
C VAL A 69 12.27 -0.96 -5.50
N GLY A 70 12.05 0.31 -5.15
CA GLY A 70 12.78 1.43 -5.75
C GLY A 70 14.16 1.66 -5.11
N PRO A 71 14.91 2.69 -5.53
CA PRO A 71 16.26 2.97 -5.07
C PRO A 71 16.36 3.17 -3.56
N THR A 72 17.45 2.71 -2.98
CA THR A 72 17.77 2.90 -1.56
C THR A 72 18.07 4.35 -1.19
N VAL A 73 18.50 5.16 -2.14
CA VAL A 73 18.73 6.60 -1.96
C VAL A 73 17.46 7.31 -1.51
N THR A 74 16.32 6.92 -2.06
CA THR A 74 15.00 7.47 -1.68
C THR A 74 14.54 6.96 -0.30
N SER A 75 15.02 5.79 0.13
CA SER A 75 14.65 5.17 1.40
C SER A 75 15.83 4.41 2.01
N ARG A 76 16.85 5.14 2.47
CA ARG A 76 18.11 4.61 3.02
C ARG A 76 17.98 3.47 4.04
N ALA A 77 16.83 3.37 4.70
CA ALA A 77 16.57 2.34 5.70
C ALA A 77 15.91 1.08 5.11
N MET A 78 15.63 1.03 3.80
CA MET A 78 14.86 -0.07 3.21
C MET A 78 15.57 -0.61 1.95
N GLY A 79 15.98 -1.87 2.01
CA GLY A 79 16.40 -2.61 0.83
C GLY A 79 17.88 -2.50 0.42
N GLY A 80 18.77 -1.95 1.25
CA GLY A 80 20.21 -1.86 0.94
C GLY A 80 20.91 -3.21 0.70
N TYR A 81 20.29 -4.30 1.10
CA TYR A 81 20.71 -5.69 0.87
C TYR A 81 20.06 -6.31 -0.39
N ILE A 82 19.09 -5.64 -1.01
CA ILE A 82 18.43 -6.11 -2.22
C ILE A 82 19.29 -5.66 -3.39
N ARG A 83 19.73 -6.59 -4.24
CA ARG A 83 20.61 -6.32 -5.39
C ARG A 83 21.83 -5.45 -5.05
N ASP A 84 22.45 -5.73 -3.87
CA ASP A 84 23.62 -4.98 -3.34
C ASP A 84 23.37 -3.47 -3.21
N GLY A 85 22.15 -3.07 -2.91
CA GLY A 85 21.72 -1.68 -2.80
C GLY A 85 21.46 -0.97 -4.13
N LYS A 86 21.72 -1.62 -5.25
CA LYS A 86 21.50 -1.11 -6.62
C LYS A 86 20.06 -1.38 -7.06
N ASN A 87 19.13 -0.60 -6.54
CA ASN A 87 17.70 -0.80 -6.75
C ASN A 87 17.08 0.19 -7.74
N HIS A 88 17.89 0.77 -8.63
CA HIS A 88 17.38 1.61 -9.72
C HIS A 88 16.39 0.81 -10.58
N LEU A 89 15.37 1.50 -11.11
CA LEU A 89 14.32 0.88 -11.92
C LEU A 89 14.74 0.65 -13.37
N SER A 90 15.99 0.21 -13.58
CA SER A 90 16.52 -0.18 -14.88
C SER A 90 15.85 -1.46 -15.40
N SER A 91 15.91 -1.64 -16.71
CA SER A 91 15.39 -2.86 -17.36
C SER A 91 15.97 -4.14 -16.75
N GLU A 92 17.27 -4.16 -16.44
CA GLU A 92 17.94 -5.32 -15.82
C GLU A 92 17.35 -5.63 -14.44
N ASN A 93 17.20 -4.62 -13.56
CA ASN A 93 16.70 -4.80 -12.22
C ASN A 93 15.21 -5.20 -12.20
N ILE A 94 14.40 -4.62 -13.08
CA ILE A 94 12.99 -4.96 -13.22
C ILE A 94 12.82 -6.43 -13.61
N ASN A 95 13.59 -6.90 -14.62
CA ASN A 95 13.55 -8.30 -15.04
C ASN A 95 13.98 -9.24 -13.91
N LYS A 96 15.12 -8.98 -13.24
CA LYS A 96 15.60 -9.80 -12.11
C LYS A 96 14.58 -9.85 -10.96
N ALA A 97 13.99 -8.72 -10.62
CA ALA A 97 13.00 -8.64 -9.54
C ALA A 97 11.74 -9.43 -9.87
N LEU A 98 11.23 -9.30 -11.10
CA LEU A 98 10.04 -10.03 -11.54
C LEU A 98 10.29 -11.55 -11.60
N GLU A 99 11.40 -11.99 -12.18
CA GLU A 99 11.77 -13.42 -12.20
C GLU A 99 11.85 -13.99 -10.79
N GLY A 100 12.48 -13.27 -9.86
CA GLY A 100 12.52 -13.63 -8.46
C GLY A 100 11.13 -13.76 -7.84
N SER A 101 10.23 -12.80 -8.10
CA SER A 101 8.85 -12.83 -7.61
C SER A 101 8.04 -13.99 -8.20
N LEU A 102 8.13 -14.23 -9.51
CA LEU A 102 7.47 -15.36 -10.16
C LEU A 102 7.89 -16.70 -9.55
N ASN A 103 9.20 -16.89 -9.33
CA ASN A 103 9.74 -18.09 -8.71
C ASN A 103 9.24 -18.28 -7.26
N ARG A 104 9.26 -17.23 -6.43
CA ARG A 104 8.81 -17.30 -5.03
C ARG A 104 7.32 -17.53 -4.89
N LEU A 105 6.55 -16.91 -5.77
CA LEU A 105 5.09 -17.05 -5.82
C LEU A 105 4.64 -18.35 -6.51
N GLY A 106 5.53 -19.01 -7.26
CA GLY A 106 5.23 -20.28 -7.94
C GLY A 106 4.20 -20.11 -9.06
N THR A 107 4.30 -19.05 -9.85
CA THR A 107 3.39 -18.72 -10.96
C THR A 107 4.16 -18.15 -12.14
N ASP A 108 3.63 -18.32 -13.34
CA ASP A 108 4.24 -17.80 -14.58
C ASP A 108 3.79 -16.36 -14.89
N THR A 109 2.76 -15.86 -14.20
CA THR A 109 2.17 -14.54 -14.47
C THR A 109 1.74 -13.85 -13.19
N ILE A 110 2.06 -12.55 -13.07
CA ILE A 110 1.54 -11.63 -12.06
C ILE A 110 0.39 -10.83 -12.65
N ASP A 111 -0.73 -10.69 -11.94
CA ASP A 111 -1.88 -9.93 -12.43
C ASP A 111 -1.62 -8.43 -12.39
N LEU A 112 -1.00 -7.92 -11.30
CA LEU A 112 -0.64 -6.51 -11.15
C LEU A 112 0.80 -6.36 -10.64
N TYR A 113 1.72 -5.95 -11.50
CA TYR A 113 3.09 -5.68 -11.10
C TYR A 113 3.30 -4.19 -10.86
N GLN A 114 3.87 -3.81 -9.72
CA GLN A 114 3.88 -2.41 -9.28
C GLN A 114 5.31 -1.90 -9.05
N ILE A 115 5.54 -0.63 -9.37
CA ILE A 115 6.70 0.12 -8.88
C ILE A 115 6.41 0.55 -7.45
N HIS A 116 7.21 0.10 -6.47
CA HIS A 116 6.95 0.32 -5.05
C HIS A 116 7.12 1.78 -4.61
N TRP A 117 8.08 2.49 -5.21
CA TRP A 117 8.26 3.94 -5.14
C TRP A 117 9.10 4.44 -6.31
N PRO A 118 9.02 5.73 -6.65
CA PRO A 118 9.73 6.32 -7.79
C PRO A 118 11.24 6.18 -7.72
N ASN A 119 11.89 6.15 -8.89
CA ASN A 119 13.35 6.17 -9.00
C ASN A 119 13.93 7.53 -8.58
N ARG A 120 13.20 8.61 -8.78
CA ARG A 120 13.58 9.96 -8.36
C ARG A 120 13.20 10.26 -6.91
N ASN A 121 13.85 11.26 -6.30
CA ASN A 121 13.47 11.74 -4.98
C ASN A 121 12.08 12.40 -4.99
N VAL A 122 11.19 11.91 -4.13
CA VAL A 122 9.85 12.46 -3.91
C VAL A 122 9.49 12.39 -2.43
N ASN A 123 8.50 13.17 -2.01
CA ASN A 123 8.01 13.14 -0.64
C ASN A 123 7.19 11.87 -0.40
N ILE A 124 7.79 10.90 0.25
CA ILE A 124 7.15 9.63 0.61
C ILE A 124 7.37 9.30 2.09
N PHE A 125 6.56 8.38 2.62
CA PHE A 125 6.71 7.81 3.95
C PHE A 125 6.72 8.83 5.11
N GLY A 126 5.97 9.93 4.98
CA GLY A 126 5.82 10.97 6.01
C GLY A 126 6.78 12.15 5.85
N GLN A 127 7.56 12.22 4.76
CA GLN A 127 8.32 13.42 4.41
C GLN A 127 7.38 14.52 3.95
N ARG A 128 7.68 15.77 4.33
CA ARG A 128 6.88 16.95 4.02
C ARG A 128 7.70 17.97 3.24
N GLY A 129 7.03 18.64 2.32
CA GLY A 129 7.61 19.72 1.53
C GLY A 129 8.46 19.22 0.36
N PHE A 130 8.45 19.99 -0.72
CA PHE A 130 9.25 19.73 -1.90
C PHE A 130 10.70 20.18 -1.67
N ILE A 131 11.66 19.30 -1.99
CA ILE A 131 13.09 19.62 -1.93
C ILE A 131 13.60 19.72 -3.37
N SER A 132 13.93 20.93 -3.80
CA SER A 132 14.39 21.20 -5.17
C SER A 132 15.86 20.88 -5.41
N THR A 133 16.68 20.89 -4.36
CA THR A 133 18.09 20.52 -4.43
C THR A 133 18.24 19.01 -4.35
N GLN A 134 18.01 18.41 -5.44
CA GLN A 134 18.27 17.00 -5.60
C GLN A 134 19.48 16.93 -6.47
N ASP A 135 20.60 16.50 -5.87
CA ASP A 135 21.68 15.97 -6.69
C ASP A 135 21.06 14.92 -7.57
N GLU A 136 21.05 15.18 -8.86
CA GLU A 136 20.58 14.20 -9.82
C GLU A 136 21.46 12.98 -9.62
N ASP A 137 20.85 11.90 -9.13
CA ASP A 137 21.56 10.64 -9.02
C ASP A 137 22.03 10.28 -10.42
N PRO A 138 23.34 10.19 -10.67
CA PRO A 138 23.87 9.87 -12.00
C PRO A 138 23.39 8.51 -12.53
N GLU A 139 22.90 7.64 -11.64
CA GLU A 139 22.25 6.36 -12.00
C GLU A 139 20.72 6.48 -12.08
N ASN A 140 20.17 7.70 -12.15
CA ASN A 140 18.74 7.89 -12.28
C ASN A 140 18.22 7.30 -13.58
N VAL A 141 17.19 6.46 -13.46
CA VAL A 141 16.53 5.81 -14.60
C VAL A 141 15.28 6.59 -14.97
N GLU A 142 15.16 6.97 -16.23
CA GLU A 142 14.02 7.69 -16.74
C GLU A 142 12.72 6.87 -16.66
N ILE A 143 11.61 7.54 -16.41
CA ILE A 143 10.28 6.90 -16.40
C ILE A 143 9.99 6.18 -17.72
N SER A 144 10.49 6.70 -18.83
CA SER A 144 10.32 6.09 -20.15
C SER A 144 10.95 4.70 -20.25
N GLU A 145 12.16 4.50 -19.72
CA GLU A 145 12.83 3.19 -19.71
C GLU A 145 12.08 2.20 -18.82
N THR A 146 11.67 2.67 -17.62
CA THR A 146 10.87 1.86 -16.69
C THR A 146 9.56 1.40 -17.36
N LEU A 147 8.82 2.33 -17.97
CA LEU A 147 7.53 2.05 -18.61
C LEU A 147 7.68 1.12 -19.83
N GLU A 148 8.68 1.37 -20.67
CA GLU A 148 8.98 0.50 -21.82
C GLU A 148 9.27 -0.94 -21.38
N THR A 149 10.01 -1.09 -20.29
CA THR A 149 10.33 -2.41 -19.72
C THR A 149 9.08 -3.12 -19.23
N LEU A 150 8.20 -2.43 -18.50
CA LEU A 150 6.93 -2.99 -18.05
C LEU A 150 6.04 -3.41 -19.22
N GLU A 151 5.99 -2.61 -20.29
CA GLU A 151 5.23 -2.94 -21.49
C GLU A 151 5.80 -4.18 -22.23
N LYS A 152 7.14 -4.33 -22.30
CA LYS A 152 7.76 -5.54 -22.83
C LYS A 152 7.38 -6.78 -22.03
N LEU A 153 7.38 -6.69 -20.71
CA LEU A 153 6.98 -7.78 -19.82
C LEU A 153 5.48 -8.12 -19.94
N ARG A 154 4.62 -7.14 -20.14
CA ARG A 154 3.21 -7.33 -20.41
C ARG A 154 2.98 -8.05 -21.74
N LYS A 155 3.63 -7.59 -22.81
CA LYS A 155 3.58 -8.25 -24.12
C LYS A 155 4.13 -9.67 -24.10
N ALA A 156 5.10 -9.96 -23.24
CA ALA A 156 5.63 -11.29 -23.01
C ALA A 156 4.72 -12.19 -22.14
N GLY A 157 3.60 -11.67 -21.65
CA GLY A 157 2.65 -12.41 -20.79
C GLY A 157 3.14 -12.66 -19.36
N LYS A 158 4.24 -12.04 -18.93
CA LYS A 158 4.79 -12.19 -17.58
C LYS A 158 4.02 -11.39 -16.54
N ILE A 159 3.40 -10.28 -16.95
CA ILE A 159 2.47 -9.47 -16.14
C ILE A 159 1.23 -9.18 -16.97
N ARG A 160 0.07 -9.07 -16.33
CA ARG A 160 -1.19 -8.70 -17.02
C ARG A 160 -1.37 -7.20 -17.10
N ALA A 161 -1.08 -6.51 -15.99
CA ALA A 161 -1.15 -5.07 -15.86
C ALA A 161 -0.03 -4.56 -14.96
N PHE A 162 0.22 -3.27 -15.00
CA PHE A 162 1.19 -2.64 -14.11
C PHE A 162 0.63 -1.36 -13.47
N GLY A 163 1.12 -1.07 -12.28
CA GLY A 163 0.74 0.08 -11.46
C GLY A 163 1.95 0.77 -10.84
N ILE A 164 1.69 1.88 -10.22
CA ILE A 164 2.70 2.68 -9.53
C ILE A 164 2.31 2.86 -8.07
N SER A 165 3.28 3.16 -7.21
CA SER A 165 3.01 3.38 -5.79
C SER A 165 3.88 4.50 -5.25
N ASN A 166 3.37 5.21 -4.23
CA ASN A 166 4.04 6.38 -3.65
C ASN A 166 4.40 7.45 -4.69
N GLU A 167 3.55 7.57 -5.70
CA GLU A 167 3.79 8.47 -6.83
C GLU A 167 3.11 9.82 -6.60
N THR A 168 3.62 10.85 -7.27
CA THR A 168 3.15 12.22 -7.23
C THR A 168 2.20 12.53 -8.40
N PRO A 169 1.42 13.62 -8.36
CA PRO A 169 0.60 14.06 -9.50
C PRO A 169 1.39 14.20 -10.80
N TRP A 170 2.60 14.80 -10.72
CA TRP A 170 3.47 14.94 -11.88
C TRP A 170 3.88 13.59 -12.46
N GLY A 171 4.28 12.64 -11.59
CA GLY A 171 4.72 11.33 -12.04
C GLY A 171 3.60 10.52 -12.69
N VAL A 172 2.38 10.54 -12.12
CA VAL A 172 1.21 9.89 -12.74
C VAL A 172 1.00 10.43 -14.15
N MET A 173 0.90 11.76 -14.31
CA MET A 173 0.69 12.36 -15.62
C MET A 173 1.85 12.09 -16.59
N ARG A 174 3.09 11.98 -16.08
CA ARG A 174 4.24 11.63 -16.92
C ARG A 174 4.16 10.19 -17.43
N TYR A 175 3.78 9.21 -16.59
CA TYR A 175 3.52 7.83 -17.04
C TYR A 175 2.43 7.78 -18.11
N LEU A 176 1.32 8.48 -17.90
CA LEU A 176 0.18 8.51 -18.83
C LEU A 176 0.57 9.13 -20.18
N SER A 177 1.21 10.29 -20.16
CA SER A 177 1.68 10.96 -21.39
C SER A 177 2.69 10.12 -22.18
N LEU A 178 3.62 9.44 -21.49
CA LEU A 178 4.56 8.54 -22.16
C LEU A 178 3.87 7.33 -22.77
N ALA A 179 2.88 6.75 -22.09
CA ALA A 179 2.09 5.64 -22.62
C ALA A 179 1.36 6.05 -23.90
N GLU A 180 0.66 7.19 -23.89
CA GLU A 180 -0.06 7.72 -25.06
C GLU A 180 0.88 8.00 -26.24
N ASN A 181 1.98 8.71 -26.00
CA ASN A 181 2.91 9.11 -27.05
C ASN A 181 3.63 7.92 -27.72
N ASN A 182 3.76 6.78 -27.01
CA ASN A 182 4.46 5.60 -27.53
C ASN A 182 3.50 4.46 -27.90
N GLY A 183 2.19 4.61 -27.72
CA GLY A 183 1.20 3.56 -27.95
C GLY A 183 1.40 2.34 -27.00
N TRP A 184 1.84 2.62 -25.77
CA TRP A 184 2.02 1.61 -24.73
C TRP A 184 0.77 1.53 -23.84
N GLU A 185 0.66 0.43 -23.07
CA GLU A 185 -0.39 0.29 -22.08
C GLU A 185 -0.22 1.33 -20.97
N ARG A 186 -1.33 1.79 -20.42
CA ARG A 186 -1.37 2.77 -19.32
C ARG A 186 -1.18 2.10 -17.97
N VAL A 187 -0.66 2.82 -16.99
CA VAL A 187 -0.74 2.39 -15.59
C VAL A 187 -2.21 2.30 -15.17
N VAL A 188 -2.61 1.17 -14.57
CA VAL A 188 -4.02 0.93 -14.21
C VAL A 188 -4.35 1.36 -12.78
N SER A 189 -3.34 1.52 -11.94
CA SER A 189 -3.55 1.86 -10.53
C SER A 189 -2.40 2.66 -9.95
N ILE A 190 -2.73 3.41 -8.91
CA ILE A 190 -1.77 4.03 -7.99
C ILE A 190 -1.99 3.47 -6.57
N GLN A 191 -0.93 3.04 -5.89
CA GLN A 191 -1.01 2.57 -4.52
C GLN A 191 -0.37 3.60 -3.57
N ASN A 192 -1.18 4.43 -2.94
CA ASN A 192 -0.75 5.51 -2.05
C ASN A 192 -1.45 5.45 -0.69
N PRO A 193 -0.91 6.13 0.36
CA PRO A 193 -1.58 6.17 1.65
C PRO A 193 -2.85 7.00 1.58
N TYR A 194 -3.93 6.49 2.14
CA TYR A 194 -5.16 7.26 2.33
C TYR A 194 -5.94 6.74 3.53
N ASN A 195 -6.26 7.62 4.46
CA ASN A 195 -7.03 7.33 5.68
C ASN A 195 -7.48 8.64 6.35
N LEU A 196 -8.27 8.58 7.41
CA LEU A 196 -8.79 9.74 8.14
C LEU A 196 -7.71 10.69 8.71
N LEU A 197 -6.47 10.21 8.92
CA LEU A 197 -5.34 11.03 9.38
C LEU A 197 -4.46 11.55 8.23
N ASN A 198 -4.70 11.09 7.02
CA ASN A 198 -3.98 11.50 5.82
C ASN A 198 -4.89 11.44 4.60
N ARG A 199 -5.46 12.59 4.26
CA ARG A 199 -6.30 12.80 3.08
C ARG A 199 -5.58 13.64 2.02
N SER A 200 -4.26 13.75 2.09
CA SER A 200 -3.45 14.53 1.13
C SER A 200 -3.61 14.09 -0.33
N PHE A 201 -4.01 12.84 -0.55
CA PHE A 201 -4.36 12.32 -1.87
C PHE A 201 -5.47 13.14 -2.56
N GLU A 202 -6.39 13.71 -1.80
CA GLU A 202 -7.49 14.53 -2.33
C GLU A 202 -7.00 15.84 -2.97
N SER A 203 -5.79 16.31 -2.61
CA SER A 203 -5.21 17.55 -3.13
C SER A 203 -4.42 17.32 -4.42
N GLY A 204 -5.07 16.86 -5.48
CA GLY A 204 -4.47 16.69 -6.80
C GLY A 204 -4.55 15.26 -7.36
N LEU A 205 -4.15 14.23 -6.64
CA LEU A 205 -4.21 12.85 -7.14
C LEU A 205 -5.64 12.35 -7.32
N ALA A 206 -6.58 12.73 -6.47
CA ALA A 206 -7.97 12.28 -6.56
C ALA A 206 -8.62 12.70 -7.89
N GLU A 207 -8.43 13.93 -8.34
CA GLU A 207 -8.97 14.40 -9.62
C GLU A 207 -8.32 13.63 -10.78
N ILE A 208 -6.99 13.49 -10.79
CA ILE A 208 -6.27 12.75 -11.82
C ILE A 208 -6.77 11.32 -11.89
N THR A 209 -6.83 10.61 -10.76
CA THR A 209 -7.24 9.21 -10.72
C THR A 209 -8.68 9.02 -11.18
N PHE A 210 -9.56 9.94 -10.83
CA PHE A 210 -10.96 9.90 -11.26
C PHE A 210 -11.10 10.15 -12.77
N ARG A 211 -10.43 11.18 -13.31
CA ARG A 211 -10.53 11.55 -14.73
C ARG A 211 -9.78 10.60 -15.65
N GLU A 212 -8.62 10.14 -15.21
CA GLU A 212 -7.74 9.29 -15.99
C GLU A 212 -7.98 7.78 -15.79
N SER A 213 -8.95 7.41 -14.95
CA SER A 213 -9.27 6.00 -14.64
C SER A 213 -8.05 5.21 -14.11
N VAL A 214 -7.19 5.87 -13.33
CA VAL A 214 -6.06 5.25 -12.61
C VAL A 214 -6.46 5.07 -11.15
N ALA A 215 -7.05 3.93 -10.81
CA ALA A 215 -7.72 3.75 -9.54
C ALA A 215 -6.76 3.65 -8.33
N LEU A 216 -7.18 4.22 -7.18
CA LEU A 216 -6.40 4.14 -5.95
C LEU A 216 -6.54 2.76 -5.29
N LEU A 217 -5.39 2.15 -4.98
CA LEU A 217 -5.25 1.09 -3.99
C LEU A 217 -4.74 1.73 -2.69
N SER A 218 -5.64 1.96 -1.72
CA SER A 218 -5.26 2.66 -0.49
C SER A 218 -4.49 1.74 0.46
N TYR A 219 -3.27 2.10 0.84
CA TYR A 219 -2.58 1.42 1.93
C TYR A 219 -2.67 2.18 3.25
N SER A 220 -2.50 1.45 4.37
CA SER A 220 -2.65 1.96 5.75
C SER A 220 -4.00 2.63 6.04
N PRO A 221 -5.14 2.06 5.62
CA PRO A 221 -6.45 2.69 5.83
C PRO A 221 -6.78 2.86 7.32
N LEU A 222 -6.16 2.10 8.23
CA LEU A 222 -6.26 2.23 9.68
C LEU A 222 -5.08 2.99 10.32
N ALA A 223 -4.23 3.70 9.54
CA ALA A 223 -3.09 4.46 10.05
C ALA A 223 -2.21 3.64 11.04
N PHE A 224 -1.75 2.45 10.62
CA PHE A 224 -1.02 1.48 11.45
C PHE A 224 -1.80 1.00 12.70
N GLY A 225 -3.12 1.11 12.68
CA GLY A 225 -4.03 0.76 13.77
C GLY A 225 -4.32 1.90 14.74
N MET A 226 -3.87 3.12 14.49
CA MET A 226 -4.22 4.30 15.29
C MET A 226 -5.73 4.54 15.30
N LEU A 227 -6.37 4.45 14.16
CA LEU A 227 -7.80 4.71 13.98
C LEU A 227 -8.73 3.70 14.67
N SER A 228 -8.20 2.61 15.22
CA SER A 228 -8.97 1.74 16.13
C SER A 228 -9.03 2.25 17.58
N GLY A 229 -8.37 3.36 17.93
CA GLY A 229 -8.31 3.89 19.28
C GLY A 229 -7.35 3.16 20.23
N LYS A 230 -6.87 1.95 19.89
CA LYS A 230 -6.13 1.06 20.81
C LYS A 230 -4.81 1.60 21.36
N TYR A 231 -4.32 2.72 20.86
CA TYR A 231 -3.08 3.36 21.34
C TYR A 231 -3.36 4.69 22.08
N LEU A 232 -4.63 5.07 22.24
CA LEU A 232 -4.99 6.26 23.00
C LEU A 232 -4.58 6.09 24.47
N ASP A 233 -4.40 7.20 25.16
CA ASP A 233 -4.08 7.27 26.59
C ASP A 233 -2.81 6.52 26.99
N GLY A 234 -1.86 6.41 26.04
CA GLY A 234 -0.57 5.77 26.27
C GLY A 234 -0.61 4.23 26.26
N LEU A 235 -1.73 3.63 25.86
CA LEU A 235 -1.86 2.18 25.78
C LEU A 235 -0.87 1.57 24.77
N LYS A 236 -0.27 0.43 25.14
CA LYS A 236 0.72 -0.31 24.32
C LYS A 236 0.33 -1.79 24.25
N PRO A 237 -0.68 -2.17 23.45
CA PRO A 237 -1.05 -3.58 23.31
C PRO A 237 0.13 -4.42 22.84
N ALA A 238 0.42 -5.54 23.53
CA ALA A 238 1.67 -6.28 23.40
C ALA A 238 2.02 -6.76 21.98
N ARG A 239 1.00 -7.16 21.19
CA ARG A 239 1.19 -7.65 19.80
C ARG A 239 0.87 -6.58 18.74
N ALA A 240 0.78 -5.31 19.12
CA ALA A 240 0.40 -4.24 18.21
C ALA A 240 1.64 -3.59 17.55
N ARG A 241 1.50 -3.20 16.28
CA ARG A 241 2.61 -2.72 15.43
C ARG A 241 3.41 -1.58 16.07
N LEU A 242 2.74 -0.56 16.59
CA LEU A 242 3.43 0.61 17.18
C LEU A 242 4.08 0.29 18.53
N THR A 243 3.66 -0.79 19.19
CA THR A 243 4.30 -1.29 20.41
C THR A 243 5.56 -2.09 20.07
N LEU A 244 5.49 -2.94 19.04
CA LEU A 244 6.59 -3.82 18.64
C LEU A 244 7.71 -3.11 17.91
N PHE A 245 7.38 -2.08 17.11
CA PHE A 245 8.33 -1.49 16.18
C PHE A 245 8.38 0.03 16.29
N SER A 246 9.41 0.55 16.96
CA SER A 246 9.62 2.00 17.20
C SER A 246 9.79 2.85 15.92
N ARG A 247 10.13 2.22 14.78
CA ARG A 247 10.31 2.93 13.51
C ARG A 247 9.01 3.53 12.94
N PHE A 248 7.84 3.04 13.33
CA PHE A 248 6.55 3.48 12.78
C PHE A 248 6.03 4.73 13.51
N GLN A 249 6.66 5.90 13.28
CA GLN A 249 6.32 7.16 13.95
C GLN A 249 5.28 8.02 13.20
N ARG A 250 5.03 7.76 11.91
CA ARG A 250 4.23 8.62 11.02
C ARG A 250 2.90 9.06 11.64
N TYR A 251 2.16 8.16 12.27
CA TYR A 251 0.82 8.41 12.81
C TYR A 251 0.78 8.70 14.32
N GLN A 252 1.93 9.07 14.93
CA GLN A 252 2.02 9.31 16.37
C GLN A 252 2.25 10.79 16.73
N THR A 253 1.94 11.72 15.83
CA THR A 253 2.03 13.15 16.11
C THR A 253 0.98 13.59 17.13
N LYS A 254 1.20 14.72 17.83
CA LYS A 254 0.21 15.28 18.76
C LYS A 254 -1.14 15.54 18.08
N ASN A 255 -1.12 16.05 16.85
CA ASN A 255 -2.34 16.30 16.08
C ASN A 255 -3.01 14.99 15.62
N ALA A 256 -2.23 13.93 15.30
CA ALA A 256 -2.80 12.62 15.02
C ALA A 256 -3.55 12.04 16.20
N LEU A 257 -2.97 12.10 17.41
CA LEU A 257 -3.63 11.65 18.64
C LEU A 257 -4.90 12.44 18.92
N LYS A 258 -4.88 13.77 18.72
CA LYS A 258 -6.06 14.61 18.88
C LYS A 258 -7.15 14.22 17.89
N ALA A 259 -6.84 14.14 16.61
CA ALA A 259 -7.81 13.75 15.57
C ALA A 259 -8.35 12.32 15.81
N THR A 260 -7.48 11.36 16.19
CA THR A 260 -7.91 10.01 16.50
C THR A 260 -8.93 9.97 17.63
N ARG A 261 -8.75 10.76 18.72
CA ARG A 261 -9.75 10.84 19.81
C ARG A 261 -11.09 11.35 19.30
N GLU A 262 -11.09 12.36 18.44
CA GLU A 262 -12.34 12.91 17.88
C GLU A 262 -13.04 11.88 16.99
N TYR A 263 -12.31 11.15 16.13
CA TYR A 263 -12.90 10.07 15.31
C TYR A 263 -13.40 8.89 16.14
N VAL A 264 -12.66 8.47 17.17
CA VAL A 264 -13.11 7.40 18.06
C VAL A 264 -14.38 7.80 18.80
N ARG A 265 -14.44 9.02 19.36
CA ARG A 265 -15.63 9.55 20.01
C ARG A 265 -16.82 9.61 19.04
N LEU A 266 -16.63 10.12 17.82
CA LEU A 266 -17.68 10.15 16.80
C LEU A 266 -18.23 8.75 16.50
N ALA A 267 -17.36 7.75 16.38
CA ALA A 267 -17.78 6.36 16.17
C ALA A 267 -18.61 5.84 17.35
N GLU A 268 -18.14 6.04 18.59
CA GLU A 268 -18.83 5.62 19.81
C GLU A 268 -20.21 6.29 19.97
N GLU A 269 -20.31 7.60 19.73
CA GLU A 269 -21.57 8.38 19.76
C GLU A 269 -22.61 7.87 18.74
N ASN A 270 -22.15 7.21 17.67
CA ASN A 270 -22.99 6.61 16.62
C ASN A 270 -23.09 5.07 16.71
N ALA A 271 -22.67 4.47 17.82
CA ALA A 271 -22.66 3.02 18.03
C ALA A 271 -21.88 2.24 16.93
N LEU A 272 -20.81 2.81 16.39
CA LEU A 272 -19.94 2.23 15.38
C LEU A 272 -18.62 1.77 16.00
N ASP A 273 -18.02 0.71 15.43
CA ASP A 273 -16.63 0.39 15.69
C ASP A 273 -15.73 1.42 14.99
N PRO A 274 -14.77 2.07 15.69
CA PRO A 274 -13.93 3.12 15.09
C PRO A 274 -13.11 2.64 13.89
N ALA A 275 -12.60 1.41 13.89
CA ALA A 275 -11.85 0.86 12.77
C ALA A 275 -12.77 0.61 11.57
N GLN A 276 -13.97 0.06 11.80
CA GLN A 276 -14.95 -0.16 10.73
C GLN A 276 -15.44 1.16 10.14
N MET A 277 -15.72 2.18 10.96
CA MET A 277 -16.06 3.52 10.47
C MET A 277 -14.95 4.10 9.58
N ALA A 278 -13.70 4.00 10.01
CA ALA A 278 -12.56 4.49 9.22
C ALA A 278 -12.40 3.76 7.89
N LEU A 279 -12.61 2.44 7.86
CA LEU A 279 -12.55 1.65 6.62
C LEU A 279 -13.73 1.95 5.69
N ALA A 280 -14.94 2.04 6.24
CA ALA A 280 -16.15 2.38 5.49
C ALA A 280 -16.01 3.78 4.85
N PHE A 281 -15.49 4.77 5.57
CA PHE A 281 -15.18 6.09 5.01
C PHE A 281 -14.25 6.01 3.80
N VAL A 282 -13.14 5.28 3.90
CA VAL A 282 -12.19 5.12 2.78
C VAL A 282 -12.88 4.51 1.57
N ARG A 283 -13.75 3.53 1.77
CA ARG A 283 -14.51 2.84 0.71
C ARG A 283 -15.48 3.77 -0.04
N THR A 284 -16.00 4.81 0.61
CA THR A 284 -16.97 5.74 -0.04
C THR A 284 -16.34 6.66 -1.09
N ARG A 285 -15.02 6.71 -1.22
CA ARG A 285 -14.36 7.67 -2.12
C ARG A 285 -14.45 7.25 -3.58
N PRO A 286 -14.86 8.14 -4.50
CA PRO A 286 -15.12 7.80 -5.90
C PRO A 286 -13.85 7.43 -6.69
N PHE A 287 -12.68 7.76 -6.18
CA PHE A 287 -11.38 7.43 -6.77
C PHE A 287 -10.78 6.12 -6.24
N MET A 288 -11.51 5.41 -5.36
CA MET A 288 -11.04 4.17 -4.72
C MET A 288 -11.40 2.95 -5.54
N ALA A 289 -10.41 2.08 -5.83
CA ALA A 289 -10.66 0.74 -6.36
C ALA A 289 -10.69 -0.30 -5.24
N SER A 290 -9.70 -0.26 -4.35
CA SER A 290 -9.63 -1.21 -3.24
C SER A 290 -8.82 -0.62 -2.09
N LEU A 291 -9.20 -0.95 -0.87
CA LEU A 291 -8.40 -0.65 0.31
C LEU A 291 -7.63 -1.90 0.74
N LEU A 292 -6.34 -1.73 1.03
CA LEU A 292 -5.44 -2.82 1.38
C LEU A 292 -5.46 -3.05 2.88
N LEU A 293 -6.12 -4.12 3.31
CA LEU A 293 -6.20 -4.52 4.70
C LEU A 293 -4.93 -5.26 5.13
N GLY A 294 -4.48 -5.00 6.35
CA GLY A 294 -3.49 -5.80 7.05
C GLY A 294 -4.01 -6.13 8.45
N ALA A 295 -3.97 -7.40 8.79
CA ALA A 295 -4.33 -7.88 10.13
C ALA A 295 -3.18 -8.70 10.73
N THR A 296 -3.19 -8.88 12.04
CA THR A 296 -2.25 -9.73 12.76
C THR A 296 -2.94 -10.94 13.41
N SER A 297 -4.26 -11.06 13.23
CA SER A 297 -5.08 -12.22 13.63
C SER A 297 -6.33 -12.33 12.76
N VAL A 298 -6.89 -13.52 12.66
CA VAL A 298 -8.16 -13.77 11.96
C VAL A 298 -9.28 -12.90 12.53
N LYS A 299 -9.40 -12.79 13.86
CA LYS A 299 -10.42 -11.96 14.52
C LYS A 299 -10.34 -10.48 14.06
N GLN A 300 -9.14 -9.91 13.94
CA GLN A 300 -8.98 -8.55 13.41
C GLN A 300 -9.39 -8.46 11.94
N LEU A 301 -9.05 -9.47 11.15
CA LEU A 301 -9.41 -9.52 9.74
C LEU A 301 -10.94 -9.59 9.57
N GLU A 302 -11.61 -10.47 10.28
CA GLU A 302 -13.09 -10.60 10.28
C GLU A 302 -13.77 -9.27 10.66
N SER A 303 -13.32 -8.62 11.74
CA SER A 303 -13.83 -7.30 12.11
C SER A 303 -13.61 -6.24 11.04
N ASN A 304 -12.43 -6.24 10.39
CA ASN A 304 -12.15 -5.30 9.31
C ASN A 304 -13.01 -5.60 8.06
N LEU A 305 -13.22 -6.86 7.72
CA LEU A 305 -14.04 -7.28 6.57
C LEU A 305 -15.51 -6.90 6.76
N ALA A 306 -16.04 -6.93 7.98
CA ALA A 306 -17.40 -6.49 8.28
C ALA A 306 -17.66 -5.03 7.89
N SER A 307 -16.63 -4.20 7.77
CA SER A 307 -16.75 -2.82 7.27
C SER A 307 -17.24 -2.73 5.81
N ALA A 308 -17.17 -3.82 5.05
CA ALA A 308 -17.63 -3.84 3.66
C ALA A 308 -19.15 -3.62 3.52
N GLU A 309 -19.90 -4.06 4.53
CA GLU A 309 -21.37 -3.92 4.59
C GLU A 309 -21.82 -2.65 5.36
N LEU A 310 -20.87 -1.93 5.98
CA LEU A 310 -21.19 -0.76 6.78
C LEU A 310 -21.43 0.46 5.89
N GLU A 311 -22.63 0.99 5.93
CA GLU A 311 -22.97 2.28 5.33
C GLU A 311 -22.93 3.39 6.38
N LEU A 312 -22.22 4.48 6.08
CA LEU A 312 -22.17 5.65 6.94
C LEU A 312 -23.28 6.62 6.56
N SER A 313 -23.99 7.14 7.57
CA SER A 313 -24.99 8.18 7.33
C SER A 313 -24.33 9.50 6.88
N THR A 314 -25.11 10.37 6.28
CA THR A 314 -24.65 11.71 5.85
C THR A 314 -24.12 12.49 7.04
N GLU A 315 -24.80 12.43 8.19
CA GLU A 315 -24.40 13.13 9.41
C GLU A 315 -23.04 12.68 9.93
N VAL A 316 -22.73 11.37 9.84
CA VAL A 316 -21.41 10.83 10.21
C VAL A 316 -20.35 11.28 9.20
N LEU A 317 -20.65 11.30 7.91
CA LEU A 317 -19.73 11.77 6.87
C LEU A 317 -19.42 13.26 7.04
N ASP A 318 -20.44 14.10 7.29
CA ASP A 318 -20.29 15.53 7.54
C ASP A 318 -19.46 15.79 8.80
N ALA A 319 -19.70 15.05 9.88
CA ALA A 319 -18.91 15.16 11.12
C ALA A 319 -17.45 14.73 10.91
N ILE A 320 -17.19 13.72 10.09
CA ILE A 320 -15.82 13.33 9.68
C ILE A 320 -15.14 14.49 8.95
N ASP A 321 -15.82 15.14 8.03
CA ASP A 321 -15.30 16.27 7.28
C ASP A 321 -15.06 17.49 8.17
N GLU A 322 -15.91 17.76 9.14
CA GLU A 322 -15.70 18.81 10.14
C GLU A 322 -14.44 18.56 10.99
N ILE A 323 -14.21 17.32 11.44
CA ILE A 323 -12.98 16.96 12.16
C ILE A 323 -11.76 17.21 11.26
N HIS A 324 -11.83 16.77 10.00
CA HIS A 324 -10.75 16.99 9.04
C HIS A 324 -10.46 18.46 8.80
N ASN A 325 -11.49 19.30 8.66
CA ASN A 325 -11.35 20.75 8.45
C ASN A 325 -10.68 21.45 9.64
N ARG A 326 -10.94 20.99 10.88
CA ARG A 326 -10.29 21.52 12.09
C ARG A 326 -8.86 21.01 12.27
N ILE A 327 -8.57 19.79 11.83
CA ILE A 327 -7.24 19.14 11.99
C ILE A 327 -6.83 18.50 10.64
N PRO A 328 -6.50 19.32 9.63
CA PRO A 328 -6.24 18.81 8.28
C PRO A 328 -4.92 18.03 8.23
N ASN A 329 -4.96 16.85 7.61
CA ASN A 329 -3.80 16.02 7.29
C ASN A 329 -2.73 15.95 8.41
N PRO A 330 -3.06 15.50 9.63
CA PRO A 330 -2.10 15.48 10.73
C PRO A 330 -0.88 14.59 10.47
N CYS A 331 -0.98 13.70 9.47
CA CYS A 331 0.04 12.72 9.12
C CYS A 331 0.19 12.51 7.60
N PRO A 332 0.55 13.53 6.84
CA PRO A 332 0.71 13.44 5.39
C PRO A 332 1.84 12.49 4.98
#